data_7c389545a11c761f9cf0b63d5528a5ab
#
_entry.id   7c389545a11c761f9cf0b63d5528a5ab
#
_cell.length_a   1.000
_cell.length_b   1.000
_cell.length_c   1.000
_cell.angle_alpha   90.00
_cell.angle_beta   90.00
_cell.angle_gamma   90.00
#
_symmetry.space_group_name_H-M   'P 1'
#
loop_
_entity.id
_entity.type
_entity.pdbx_description
1 polymer ?
#
loop_
_entity_poly.entity_id
_entity_poly.type
_entity_poly.pdbx_seq_one_letter_code
_entity_poly.pdbx_strand_id
1 'polypeptide(L)'
;MTFDPIDGSSVIDSNFSVGSVFGVWNDKDIIGKTGRELVGAAIACYGTRTTIMIYNAQYKHVEELTLMKIGKNEKWIVTQPKVELGDTAKLFSFATKGIYDNPTLWKIYEQYIVAGFSLRYSGCAAMDINQLFVKKQGIYLMLHTIAHPSRLSLLYEITPFAFLVEKAGGMATDGFTKILDIEIKNYVQKVNFIAGSKKDVEYIVGELNAEEGNVSGQKGSYQNLLELQDKMAI
;
A
#
# COMPACT_ATOMS: atom_id res chain seq x y z
N MET A 1 7.48 9.76 15.15
CA MET A 1 7.30 9.80 13.70
C MET A 1 8.19 8.73 13.09
N THR A 2 7.63 7.97 12.14
CA THR A 2 8.35 6.99 11.30
C THR A 2 8.34 7.50 9.86
N PHE A 3 9.36 7.16 9.08
CA PHE A 3 9.41 7.58 7.68
C PHE A 3 10.33 6.70 6.84
N ASP A 4 9.96 6.54 5.57
CA ASP A 4 10.87 6.14 4.51
C ASP A 4 11.31 7.41 3.78
N PRO A 5 12.60 7.77 3.82
CA PRO A 5 13.07 9.00 3.19
C PRO A 5 13.02 8.95 1.66
N ILE A 6 13.22 7.77 1.05
CA ILE A 6 13.18 7.58 -0.41
C ILE A 6 12.66 6.18 -0.73
N ASP A 7 11.33 6.07 -0.87
CA ASP A 7 10.69 4.91 -1.48
C ASP A 7 10.92 4.92 -3.00
N GLY A 8 11.19 3.76 -3.56
CA GLY A 8 11.52 3.62 -4.98
C GLY A 8 13.02 3.83 -5.29
N SER A 9 13.91 3.68 -4.32
CA SER A 9 15.37 3.81 -4.52
C SER A 9 15.91 2.91 -5.66
N SER A 10 15.28 1.77 -5.90
CA SER A 10 15.66 0.82 -6.96
C SER A 10 15.33 1.26 -8.38
N VAL A 11 14.61 2.36 -8.57
CA VAL A 11 14.19 2.87 -9.89
C VAL A 11 14.70 4.29 -10.18
N ILE A 12 15.52 4.85 -9.27
CA ILE A 12 16.13 6.18 -9.42
C ILE A 12 17.05 6.24 -10.65
N ASP A 13 17.89 5.23 -10.83
CA ASP A 13 18.84 5.13 -11.93
C ASP A 13 18.16 5.07 -13.30
N SER A 14 16.93 4.58 -13.33
CA SER A 14 16.08 4.54 -14.52
C SER A 14 15.26 5.82 -14.72
N ASN A 15 15.49 6.84 -13.89
CA ASN A 15 14.82 8.14 -13.94
C ASN A 15 13.30 8.08 -13.73
N PHE A 16 12.82 7.08 -12.97
CA PHE A 16 11.44 7.02 -12.53
C PHE A 16 11.21 7.94 -11.33
N SER A 17 9.96 8.35 -11.15
CA SER A 17 9.55 9.13 -9.98
C SER A 17 9.64 8.32 -8.70
N VAL A 18 10.02 8.96 -7.61
CA VAL A 18 10.17 8.38 -6.28
C VAL A 18 9.35 9.15 -5.26
N GLY A 19 9.25 8.63 -4.05
CA GLY A 19 8.49 9.29 -2.99
C GLY A 19 9.11 9.18 -1.62
N SER A 20 8.50 9.85 -0.65
CA SER A 20 8.77 9.68 0.77
C SER A 20 7.47 9.37 1.50
N VAL A 21 7.56 8.55 2.53
CA VAL A 21 6.39 8.08 3.30
C VAL A 21 6.57 8.49 4.76
N PHE A 22 5.51 9.01 5.38
CA PHE A 22 5.55 9.49 6.74
C PHE A 22 4.36 8.96 7.55
N GLY A 23 4.65 8.51 8.78
CA GLY A 23 3.64 8.15 9.78
C GLY A 23 3.86 8.93 11.09
N VAL A 24 2.80 9.54 11.61
CA VAL A 24 2.83 10.27 12.89
C VAL A 24 2.06 9.46 13.92
N TRP A 25 2.76 9.09 14.98
CA TRP A 25 2.25 8.23 16.05
C TRP A 25 1.94 9.03 17.31
N ASN A 26 0.92 8.60 18.02
CA ASN A 26 0.53 9.21 19.29
C ASN A 26 1.40 8.76 20.47
N ASP A 27 2.35 7.86 20.23
CA ASP A 27 3.23 7.29 21.28
C ASP A 27 4.72 7.36 20.84
N LYS A 28 5.62 7.25 21.83
CA LYS A 28 7.07 7.12 21.60
C LYS A 28 7.45 5.66 21.38
N ASP A 29 6.82 4.74 22.10
CA ASP A 29 7.04 3.30 22.03
C ASP A 29 6.08 2.68 21.04
N ILE A 30 6.57 2.28 19.87
CA ILE A 30 5.76 1.80 18.76
C ILE A 30 5.65 0.26 18.78
N ILE A 31 6.66 -0.44 19.30
CA ILE A 31 6.65 -1.90 19.39
C ILE A 31 5.53 -2.36 20.33
N GLY A 32 4.78 -3.37 19.91
CA GLY A 32 3.58 -3.86 20.61
C GLY A 32 2.31 -3.04 20.32
N LYS A 33 2.41 -1.99 19.51
CA LYS A 33 1.26 -1.18 19.06
C LYS A 33 0.75 -1.64 17.70
N THR A 34 -0.39 -1.13 17.31
CA THR A 34 -0.96 -1.33 15.97
C THR A 34 -1.03 0.00 15.23
N GLY A 35 -1.26 -0.06 13.91
CA GLY A 35 -1.44 1.14 13.09
C GLY A 35 -2.63 2.03 13.51
N ARG A 36 -3.51 1.54 14.41
CA ARG A 36 -4.61 2.35 14.97
C ARG A 36 -4.11 3.51 15.85
N GLU A 37 -2.85 3.47 16.31
CA GLU A 37 -2.21 4.53 17.07
C GLU A 37 -1.67 5.69 16.18
N LEU A 38 -1.76 5.56 14.84
CA LEU A 38 -1.43 6.67 13.95
C LEU A 38 -2.44 7.81 14.10
N VAL A 39 -1.91 9.02 14.23
CA VAL A 39 -2.68 10.27 14.26
C VAL A 39 -2.56 11.07 12.96
N GLY A 40 -1.62 10.68 12.10
CA GLY A 40 -1.43 11.28 10.78
C GLY A 40 -0.51 10.46 9.89
N ALA A 41 -0.65 10.64 8.60
CA ALA A 41 0.24 10.07 7.60
C ALA A 41 0.32 10.99 6.37
N ALA A 42 1.42 10.87 5.61
CA ALA A 42 1.59 11.58 4.36
C ALA A 42 2.44 10.76 3.38
N ILE A 43 2.21 10.97 2.08
CA ILE A 43 3.04 10.49 0.97
C ILE A 43 3.47 11.71 0.16
N ALA A 44 4.78 11.98 0.11
CA ALA A 44 5.35 12.97 -0.79
C ALA A 44 5.79 12.28 -2.09
N CYS A 45 5.48 12.88 -3.23
CA CYS A 45 5.79 12.35 -4.55
C CYS A 45 6.68 13.32 -5.31
N TYR A 46 7.81 12.83 -5.82
CA TYR A 46 8.81 13.60 -6.57
C TYR A 46 8.85 13.11 -8.01
N GLY A 47 8.16 13.82 -8.89
CA GLY A 47 8.02 13.47 -10.30
C GLY A 47 7.84 14.74 -11.15
N THR A 48 7.02 14.65 -12.17
CA THR A 48 6.67 15.81 -13.01
C THR A 48 5.98 16.93 -12.23
N ARG A 49 5.33 16.58 -11.12
CA ARG A 49 4.86 17.50 -10.07
C ARG A 49 5.42 17.03 -8.74
N THR A 50 5.73 17.97 -7.85
CA THR A 50 5.97 17.65 -6.44
C THR A 50 4.65 17.80 -5.68
N THR A 51 4.15 16.69 -5.15
CA THR A 51 2.85 16.66 -4.46
C THR A 51 2.97 15.98 -3.10
N ILE A 52 2.05 16.28 -2.20
CA ILE A 52 1.88 15.59 -0.93
C ILE A 52 0.42 15.17 -0.80
N MET A 53 0.20 13.87 -0.63
CA MET A 53 -1.06 13.33 -0.16
C MET A 53 -0.99 13.23 1.35
N ILE A 54 -1.87 13.92 2.08
CA ILE A 54 -1.78 14.04 3.54
C ILE A 54 -3.15 13.92 4.21
N TYR A 55 -3.18 13.30 5.39
CA TYR A 55 -4.37 13.32 6.24
C TYR A 55 -4.46 14.65 6.99
N ASN A 56 -5.53 15.39 6.74
CA ASN A 56 -5.87 16.59 7.47
C ASN A 56 -6.70 16.23 8.72
N ALA A 57 -6.07 16.29 9.90
CA ALA A 57 -6.70 15.90 11.16
C ALA A 57 -7.85 16.82 11.57
N GLN A 58 -7.82 18.10 11.19
CA GLN A 58 -8.88 19.07 11.50
C GLN A 58 -10.17 18.73 10.77
N TYR A 59 -10.07 18.40 9.49
CA TYR A 59 -11.23 18.07 8.65
C TYR A 59 -11.50 16.57 8.51
N LYS A 60 -10.62 15.72 9.08
CA LYS A 60 -10.73 14.27 9.10
C LYS A 60 -10.84 13.62 7.70
N HIS A 61 -10.12 14.15 6.72
CA HIS A 61 -10.05 13.62 5.38
C HIS A 61 -8.63 13.68 4.80
N VAL A 62 -8.41 12.98 3.70
CA VAL A 62 -7.17 13.06 2.92
C VAL A 62 -7.30 14.19 1.90
N GLU A 63 -6.22 14.97 1.73
CA GLU A 63 -6.13 16.05 0.75
C GLU A 63 -4.81 15.99 -0.04
N GLU A 64 -4.79 16.54 -1.26
CA GLU A 64 -3.57 16.68 -2.05
C GLU A 64 -3.10 18.13 -2.04
N LEU A 65 -1.83 18.34 -1.75
CA LEU A 65 -1.13 19.60 -1.94
C LEU A 65 -0.13 19.45 -3.10
N THR A 66 -0.01 20.49 -3.91
CA THR A 66 1.02 20.59 -4.97
C THR A 66 1.94 21.75 -4.69
N LEU A 67 3.26 21.53 -4.82
CA LEU A 67 4.25 22.58 -4.79
C LEU A 67 4.20 23.35 -6.09
N MET A 68 3.84 24.62 -6.01
CA MET A 68 3.71 25.49 -7.18
C MET A 68 4.61 26.72 -7.07
N LYS A 69 5.22 27.09 -8.19
CA LYS A 69 5.96 28.34 -8.31
C LYS A 69 4.99 29.46 -8.69
N ILE A 70 4.82 30.44 -7.82
CA ILE A 70 3.98 31.62 -8.02
C ILE A 70 4.88 32.86 -8.01
N GLY A 71 5.17 33.39 -9.20
CA GLY A 71 6.16 34.44 -9.35
C GLY A 71 7.56 33.97 -8.95
N LYS A 72 8.17 34.61 -7.94
CA LYS A 72 9.49 34.24 -7.40
C LYS A 72 9.42 33.26 -6.20
N ASN A 73 8.21 32.96 -5.70
CA ASN A 73 8.01 32.16 -4.49
C ASN A 73 7.49 30.75 -4.83
N GLU A 74 7.87 29.77 -4.05
CA GLU A 74 7.29 28.44 -4.04
C GLU A 74 6.27 28.33 -2.90
N LYS A 75 5.10 27.78 -3.21
CA LYS A 75 4.00 27.61 -2.24
C LYS A 75 3.34 26.25 -2.42
N TRP A 76 2.96 25.67 -1.31
CA TRP A 76 2.06 24.52 -1.29
C TRP A 76 0.62 25.00 -1.45
N ILE A 77 -0.06 24.45 -2.43
CA ILE A 77 -1.47 24.78 -2.74
C ILE A 77 -2.28 23.48 -2.63
N VAL A 78 -3.40 23.53 -1.93
CA VAL A 78 -4.35 22.41 -1.88
C VAL A 78 -4.98 22.29 -3.27
N THR A 79 -4.67 21.22 -3.98
CA THR A 79 -5.15 20.95 -5.34
C THR A 79 -6.34 19.99 -5.35
N GLN A 80 -6.45 19.13 -4.33
CA GLN A 80 -7.65 18.35 -4.07
C GLN A 80 -8.00 18.43 -2.58
N PRO A 81 -9.03 19.22 -2.23
CA PRO A 81 -9.37 19.49 -0.82
C PRO A 81 -9.98 18.27 -0.11
N LYS A 82 -10.46 17.29 -0.85
CA LYS A 82 -10.95 16.02 -0.31
C LYS A 82 -10.71 14.90 -1.33
N VAL A 83 -10.03 13.86 -0.90
CA VAL A 83 -9.76 12.66 -1.69
C VAL A 83 -10.58 11.51 -1.14
N GLU A 84 -11.37 10.87 -2.01
CA GLU A 84 -12.18 9.70 -1.71
C GLU A 84 -11.92 8.62 -2.76
N LEU A 85 -11.78 7.38 -2.31
CA LEU A 85 -11.65 6.21 -3.18
C LEU A 85 -13.02 5.63 -3.48
N GLY A 86 -13.31 5.41 -4.75
CA GLY A 86 -14.48 4.66 -5.19
C GLY A 86 -14.37 3.17 -4.86
N ASP A 87 -15.51 2.52 -4.75
CA ASP A 87 -15.61 1.11 -4.35
C ASP A 87 -14.97 0.13 -5.33
N THR A 88 -14.88 0.48 -6.63
CA THR A 88 -14.40 -0.41 -7.69
C THR A 88 -13.22 0.20 -8.44
N ALA A 89 -12.25 -0.64 -8.79
CA ALA A 89 -11.08 -0.28 -9.57
C ALA A 89 -11.33 -0.29 -11.08
N LYS A 90 -10.52 0.46 -11.82
CA LYS A 90 -10.32 0.38 -13.29
C LYS A 90 -8.84 0.38 -13.63
N LEU A 91 -8.00 0.50 -12.64
CA LEU A 91 -6.55 0.36 -12.74
C LEU A 91 -6.02 -0.52 -11.63
N PHE A 92 -4.91 -1.17 -11.89
CA PHE A 92 -4.25 -2.00 -10.91
C PHE A 92 -2.73 -1.83 -10.98
N SER A 93 -2.08 -2.00 -9.83
CA SER A 93 -0.64 -1.90 -9.65
C SER A 93 -0.18 -3.14 -8.88
N PHE A 94 0.13 -4.20 -9.62
CA PHE A 94 0.55 -5.47 -9.02
C PHE A 94 2.05 -5.65 -9.16
N ALA A 95 2.72 -5.91 -8.04
CA ALA A 95 4.10 -6.35 -8.05
C ALA A 95 4.20 -7.71 -8.74
N THR A 96 4.69 -7.72 -9.98
CA THR A 96 4.62 -8.89 -10.87
C THR A 96 5.53 -10.05 -10.46
N LYS A 97 6.57 -9.78 -9.66
CA LYS A 97 7.42 -10.83 -9.13
C LYS A 97 6.61 -11.75 -8.22
N GLY A 98 6.57 -13.02 -8.54
CA GLY A 98 5.85 -14.03 -7.78
C GLY A 98 4.37 -14.21 -8.13
N ILE A 99 3.78 -13.40 -9.02
CA ILE A 99 2.39 -13.64 -9.45
C ILE A 99 2.24 -15.04 -10.06
N TYR A 100 3.17 -15.46 -10.89
CA TYR A 100 3.13 -16.78 -11.53
C TYR A 100 3.42 -17.95 -10.57
N ASP A 101 4.01 -17.69 -9.39
CA ASP A 101 4.29 -18.72 -8.38
C ASP A 101 2.99 -19.15 -7.64
N ASN A 102 1.93 -18.38 -7.77
CA ASN A 102 0.64 -18.63 -7.14
C ASN A 102 -0.47 -18.64 -8.20
N PRO A 103 -1.11 -19.80 -8.48
CA PRO A 103 -2.14 -19.92 -9.51
C PRO A 103 -3.32 -18.96 -9.33
N THR A 104 -3.74 -18.69 -8.09
CA THR A 104 -4.82 -17.76 -7.79
C THR A 104 -4.44 -16.33 -8.13
N LEU A 105 -3.20 -15.91 -7.80
CA LEU A 105 -2.71 -14.59 -8.20
C LEU A 105 -2.61 -14.44 -9.71
N TRP A 106 -2.16 -15.49 -10.40
CA TRP A 106 -2.12 -15.49 -11.86
C TRP A 106 -3.52 -15.35 -12.46
N LYS A 107 -4.49 -16.11 -11.94
CA LYS A 107 -5.91 -16.01 -12.35
C LYS A 107 -6.46 -14.60 -12.14
N ILE A 108 -6.22 -14.00 -10.97
CA ILE A 108 -6.65 -12.62 -10.67
C ILE A 108 -6.00 -11.64 -11.65
N TYR A 109 -4.69 -11.73 -11.87
CA TYR A 109 -3.97 -10.86 -12.81
C TYR A 109 -4.55 -10.96 -14.22
N GLU A 110 -4.77 -12.18 -14.73
CA GLU A 110 -5.36 -12.43 -16.04
C GLU A 110 -6.76 -11.83 -16.15
N GLN A 111 -7.59 -12.00 -15.13
CA GLN A 111 -8.95 -11.44 -15.10
C GLN A 111 -8.94 -9.92 -15.20
N TYR A 112 -8.02 -9.22 -14.50
CA TYR A 112 -7.91 -7.78 -14.59
C TYR A 112 -7.47 -7.31 -15.99
N ILE A 113 -6.55 -8.05 -16.64
CA ILE A 113 -6.13 -7.76 -18.02
C ILE A 113 -7.30 -7.98 -18.99
N VAL A 114 -7.99 -9.12 -18.91
CA VAL A 114 -9.13 -9.46 -19.79
C VAL A 114 -10.31 -8.49 -19.60
N ALA A 115 -10.55 -8.04 -18.37
CA ALA A 115 -11.56 -7.03 -18.06
C ALA A 115 -11.18 -5.60 -18.53
N GLY A 116 -9.98 -5.41 -19.11
CA GLY A 116 -9.54 -4.13 -19.67
C GLY A 116 -9.08 -3.13 -18.62
N PHE A 117 -8.67 -3.58 -17.43
CA PHE A 117 -8.08 -2.70 -16.44
C PHE A 117 -6.70 -2.19 -16.89
N SER A 118 -6.38 -0.96 -16.54
CA SER A 118 -5.07 -0.39 -16.86
C SER A 118 -4.01 -0.85 -15.86
N LEU A 119 -3.01 -1.62 -16.31
CA LEU A 119 -1.83 -1.93 -15.50
C LEU A 119 -0.94 -0.69 -15.37
N ARG A 120 -0.61 -0.34 -14.13
CA ARG A 120 0.32 0.74 -13.80
C ARG A 120 1.14 0.36 -12.58
N TYR A 121 2.34 -0.10 -12.81
CA TYR A 121 3.29 -0.47 -11.77
C TYR A 121 4.64 0.20 -12.05
N SER A 122 5.04 1.12 -11.18
CA SER A 122 6.27 1.91 -11.35
C SER A 122 7.48 1.28 -10.64
N GLY A 123 7.25 0.42 -9.66
CA GLY A 123 8.29 -0.10 -8.77
C GLY A 123 8.58 0.79 -7.56
N CYS A 124 7.87 1.92 -7.42
CA CYS A 124 7.85 2.78 -6.25
C CYS A 124 6.46 2.72 -5.62
N ALA A 125 6.34 2.14 -4.42
CA ALA A 125 5.04 1.94 -3.79
C ALA A 125 4.34 3.27 -3.48
N ALA A 126 5.07 4.30 -3.05
CA ALA A 126 4.53 5.63 -2.81
C ALA A 126 3.84 6.21 -4.06
N MET A 127 4.46 6.05 -5.24
CA MET A 127 3.90 6.52 -6.51
C MET A 127 2.70 5.69 -6.93
N ASP A 128 2.78 4.38 -6.76
CA ASP A 128 1.73 3.44 -7.14
C ASP A 128 0.49 3.57 -6.23
N ILE A 129 0.67 3.84 -4.95
CA ILE A 129 -0.43 4.15 -4.02
C ILE A 129 -0.97 5.56 -4.25
N ASN A 130 -0.10 6.56 -4.49
CA ASN A 130 -0.55 7.91 -4.77
C ASN A 130 -1.49 8.00 -5.99
N GLN A 131 -1.23 7.21 -7.04
CA GLN A 131 -2.11 7.22 -8.21
C GLN A 131 -3.54 6.72 -7.89
N LEU A 132 -3.72 5.85 -6.90
CA LEU A 132 -5.06 5.42 -6.47
C LEU A 132 -5.87 6.62 -5.97
N PHE A 133 -5.25 7.47 -5.16
CA PHE A 133 -5.86 8.70 -4.65
C PHE A 133 -6.17 9.70 -5.78
N VAL A 134 -5.19 9.96 -6.66
CA VAL A 134 -5.35 10.90 -7.78
C VAL A 134 -6.43 10.43 -8.76
N LYS A 135 -6.51 9.12 -9.02
CA LYS A 135 -7.55 8.52 -9.90
C LYS A 135 -8.84 8.20 -9.16
N LYS A 136 -8.85 8.35 -7.83
CA LYS A 136 -10.00 8.08 -6.94
C LYS A 136 -10.52 6.64 -7.05
N GLN A 137 -9.67 5.72 -7.45
CA GLN A 137 -9.95 4.31 -7.59
C GLN A 137 -8.68 3.54 -7.98
N GLY A 138 -8.70 2.22 -7.79
CA GLY A 138 -7.60 1.34 -8.17
C GLY A 138 -7.26 0.35 -7.07
N ILE A 139 -6.36 -0.57 -7.40
CA ILE A 139 -5.90 -1.61 -6.48
C ILE A 139 -4.39 -1.76 -6.57
N TYR A 140 -3.71 -1.79 -5.44
CA TYR A 140 -2.31 -2.12 -5.28
C TYR A 140 -2.17 -3.49 -4.63
N LEU A 141 -1.25 -4.32 -5.12
CA LEU A 141 -0.98 -5.64 -4.59
C LEU A 141 0.50 -5.95 -4.58
N MET A 142 1.02 -6.28 -3.39
CA MET A 142 2.34 -6.87 -3.20
C MET A 142 2.21 -8.03 -2.21
N LEU A 143 2.33 -9.24 -2.71
CA LEU A 143 2.26 -10.45 -1.91
C LEU A 143 3.63 -11.14 -1.86
N HIS A 144 3.89 -11.75 -0.72
CA HIS A 144 5.06 -12.57 -0.48
C HIS A 144 4.88 -13.94 -1.13
N THR A 145 5.91 -14.42 -1.81
CA THR A 145 6.05 -15.83 -2.22
C THR A 145 7.39 -16.36 -1.75
N ILE A 146 7.59 -17.67 -1.77
CA ILE A 146 8.86 -18.31 -1.37
C ILE A 146 10.03 -17.72 -2.17
N ALA A 147 9.87 -17.56 -3.48
CA ALA A 147 10.90 -17.04 -4.36
C ALA A 147 11.07 -15.51 -4.29
N HIS A 148 10.01 -14.80 -3.89
CA HIS A 148 9.95 -13.34 -3.90
C HIS A 148 9.35 -12.79 -2.58
N PRO A 149 10.18 -12.66 -1.52
CA PRO A 149 9.72 -12.13 -0.23
C PRO A 149 9.22 -10.69 -0.33
N SER A 150 8.22 -10.35 0.48
CA SER A 150 7.73 -8.97 0.60
C SER A 150 8.90 -8.03 0.96
N ARG A 151 8.92 -6.85 0.35
CA ARG A 151 10.00 -5.88 0.55
C ARG A 151 9.59 -4.72 1.44
N LEU A 152 8.29 -4.39 1.47
CA LEU A 152 7.79 -3.23 2.19
C LEU A 152 7.77 -3.48 3.70
N SER A 153 8.19 -2.47 4.45
CA SER A 153 8.12 -2.46 5.91
C SER A 153 6.70 -2.19 6.39
N LEU A 154 6.25 -2.98 7.37
CA LEU A 154 4.97 -2.70 8.02
C LEU A 154 4.97 -1.31 8.66
N LEU A 155 6.04 -0.95 9.38
CA LEU A 155 6.08 0.22 10.24
C LEU A 155 6.09 1.55 9.50
N TYR A 156 6.97 1.71 8.51
CA TYR A 156 7.25 3.04 7.93
C TYR A 156 6.79 3.20 6.48
N GLU A 157 6.24 2.13 5.86
CA GLU A 157 5.66 2.16 4.50
C GLU A 157 4.19 1.72 4.53
N ILE A 158 3.93 0.44 4.82
CA ILE A 158 2.60 -0.17 4.68
C ILE A 158 1.56 0.48 5.61
N THR A 159 1.91 0.70 6.89
CA THR A 159 0.97 1.27 7.87
C THR A 159 0.56 2.70 7.54
N PRO A 160 1.48 3.64 7.17
CA PRO A 160 1.10 4.96 6.67
C PRO A 160 0.24 4.92 5.39
N PHE A 161 0.56 4.01 4.44
CA PHE A 161 -0.26 3.84 3.23
C PHE A 161 -1.68 3.38 3.59
N ALA A 162 -1.78 2.34 4.43
CA ALA A 162 -3.06 1.79 4.88
C ALA A 162 -3.91 2.84 5.61
N PHE A 163 -3.28 3.66 6.44
CA PHE A 163 -3.96 4.75 7.14
C PHE A 163 -4.61 5.72 6.15
N LEU A 164 -3.87 6.20 5.15
CA LEU A 164 -4.40 7.11 4.13
C LEU A 164 -5.49 6.43 3.30
N VAL A 165 -5.31 5.17 2.89
CA VAL A 165 -6.30 4.41 2.12
C VAL A 165 -7.61 4.26 2.90
N GLU A 166 -7.56 3.87 4.18
CA GLU A 166 -8.77 3.75 5.01
C GLU A 166 -9.43 5.12 5.24
N LYS A 167 -8.64 6.19 5.47
CA LYS A 167 -9.17 7.56 5.63
C LYS A 167 -9.80 8.12 4.35
N ALA A 168 -9.40 7.61 3.19
CA ALA A 168 -10.01 7.92 1.89
C ALA A 168 -11.20 7.00 1.53
N GLY A 169 -11.62 6.09 2.41
CA GLY A 169 -12.76 5.19 2.20
C GLY A 169 -12.44 3.87 1.52
N GLY A 170 -11.16 3.58 1.26
CA GLY A 170 -10.70 2.30 0.75
C GLY A 170 -10.50 1.23 1.83
N MET A 171 -9.84 0.16 1.46
CA MET A 171 -9.49 -0.96 2.34
C MET A 171 -8.02 -1.34 2.18
N ALA A 172 -7.38 -1.79 3.27
CA ALA A 172 -6.00 -2.26 3.28
C ALA A 172 -5.85 -3.49 4.19
N THR A 173 -5.24 -4.56 3.67
CA THR A 173 -5.09 -5.86 4.37
C THR A 173 -3.82 -6.58 3.92
N ASP A 174 -3.38 -7.55 4.72
CA ASP A 174 -2.33 -8.51 4.35
C ASP A 174 -2.88 -9.77 3.64
N GLY A 175 -4.21 -9.82 3.45
CA GLY A 175 -4.97 -10.97 2.96
C GLY A 175 -5.83 -11.63 4.03
N PHE A 176 -5.51 -11.44 5.31
CA PHE A 176 -6.21 -12.03 6.47
C PHE A 176 -6.67 -10.97 7.47
N THR A 177 -5.77 -10.05 7.79
CA THR A 177 -5.96 -9.02 8.81
C THR A 177 -5.89 -7.65 8.16
N LYS A 178 -6.71 -6.71 8.62
CA LYS A 178 -6.55 -5.32 8.21
C LYS A 178 -5.18 -4.81 8.67
N ILE A 179 -4.48 -4.10 7.80
CA ILE A 179 -3.11 -3.64 8.09
C ILE A 179 -3.02 -2.87 9.41
N LEU A 180 -3.98 -1.98 9.66
CA LEU A 180 -3.95 -1.15 10.87
C LEU A 180 -4.23 -1.93 12.17
N ASP A 181 -4.67 -3.19 12.08
CA ASP A 181 -4.91 -4.06 13.24
C ASP A 181 -3.73 -5.00 13.52
N ILE A 182 -2.70 -5.01 12.64
CA ILE A 182 -1.51 -5.85 12.82
C ILE A 182 -0.60 -5.22 13.87
N GLU A 183 -0.18 -6.05 14.85
CA GLU A 183 0.79 -5.65 15.86
C GLU A 183 2.19 -5.48 15.26
N ILE A 184 2.84 -4.37 15.60
CA ILE A 184 4.22 -4.08 15.23
C ILE A 184 5.15 -4.78 16.23
N LYS A 185 5.71 -5.92 15.82
CA LYS A 185 6.57 -6.75 16.66
C LYS A 185 8.04 -6.27 16.67
N ASN A 186 8.48 -5.68 15.56
CA ASN A 186 9.85 -5.13 15.41
C ASN A 186 9.91 -4.11 14.27
N TYR A 187 11.04 -3.39 14.18
CA TYR A 187 11.23 -2.31 13.21
C TYR A 187 11.42 -2.77 11.76
N VAL A 188 11.75 -4.04 11.53
CA VAL A 188 12.01 -4.62 10.20
C VAL A 188 10.92 -5.56 9.72
N GLN A 189 9.81 -5.63 10.47
CA GLN A 189 8.66 -6.48 10.14
C GLN A 189 8.12 -6.15 8.76
N LYS A 190 7.90 -7.19 7.97
CA LYS A 190 7.34 -7.12 6.63
C LYS A 190 6.08 -7.96 6.55
N VAL A 191 5.11 -7.50 5.78
CA VAL A 191 3.86 -8.20 5.58
C VAL A 191 3.44 -8.08 4.11
N ASN A 192 2.42 -8.83 3.73
CA ASN A 192 1.74 -8.63 2.46
C ASN A 192 0.97 -7.33 2.45
N PHE A 193 0.71 -6.81 1.25
CA PHE A 193 -0.04 -5.59 1.14
C PHE A 193 -0.99 -5.62 -0.05
N ILE A 194 -2.29 -5.55 0.24
CA ILE A 194 -3.39 -5.40 -0.70
C ILE A 194 -4.15 -4.15 -0.27
N ALA A 195 -4.26 -3.14 -1.13
CA ALA A 195 -4.87 -1.88 -0.74
C ALA A 195 -5.52 -1.15 -1.92
N GLY A 196 -6.64 -0.48 -1.68
CA GLY A 196 -7.31 0.32 -2.69
C GLY A 196 -8.82 0.31 -2.59
N SER A 197 -9.48 0.25 -3.73
CA SER A 197 -10.95 0.18 -3.87
C SER A 197 -11.50 -1.03 -3.12
N LYS A 198 -12.47 -0.80 -2.24
CA LYS A 198 -12.90 -1.77 -1.23
C LYS A 198 -13.38 -3.08 -1.82
N LYS A 199 -14.25 -3.04 -2.85
CA LYS A 199 -14.80 -4.27 -3.48
C LYS A 199 -13.74 -5.11 -4.17
N ASP A 200 -12.70 -4.47 -4.74
CA ASP A 200 -11.60 -5.18 -5.37
C ASP A 200 -10.67 -5.83 -4.32
N VAL A 201 -10.43 -5.16 -3.19
CA VAL A 201 -9.71 -5.78 -2.07
C VAL A 201 -10.48 -6.98 -1.54
N GLU A 202 -11.80 -6.84 -1.29
CA GLU A 202 -12.68 -7.92 -0.82
C GLU A 202 -12.71 -9.09 -1.81
N TYR A 203 -12.75 -8.81 -3.12
CA TYR A 203 -12.70 -9.83 -4.16
C TYR A 203 -11.39 -10.62 -4.13
N ILE A 204 -10.24 -9.94 -4.10
CA ILE A 204 -8.91 -10.60 -4.07
C ILE A 204 -8.78 -11.46 -2.81
N VAL A 205 -9.17 -10.94 -1.65
CA VAL A 205 -9.15 -11.69 -0.38
C VAL A 205 -10.05 -12.92 -0.46
N GLY A 206 -11.23 -12.81 -1.05
CA GLY A 206 -12.15 -13.92 -1.26
C GLY A 206 -11.56 -15.03 -2.13
N GLU A 207 -10.91 -14.69 -3.23
CA GLU A 207 -10.26 -15.67 -4.12
C GLU A 207 -9.06 -16.37 -3.44
N LEU A 208 -8.25 -15.62 -2.69
CA LEU A 208 -7.11 -16.20 -1.95
C LEU A 208 -7.57 -17.18 -0.86
N ASN A 209 -8.62 -16.83 -0.11
CA ASN A 209 -9.15 -17.68 0.96
C ASN A 209 -9.92 -18.91 0.42
N ALA A 210 -10.54 -18.81 -0.75
CA ALA A 210 -11.23 -19.94 -1.39
C ALA A 210 -10.26 -21.06 -1.79
N GLU A 211 -9.03 -20.71 -2.18
CA GLU A 211 -7.95 -21.69 -2.47
C GLU A 211 -7.55 -22.45 -1.20
N GLU A 212 -7.39 -21.78 -0.07
CA GLU A 212 -7.04 -22.40 1.19
C GLU A 212 -8.13 -23.36 1.71
N GLY A 213 -9.40 -23.06 1.50
CA GLY A 213 -10.53 -23.91 1.87
C GLY A 213 -10.64 -25.21 1.06
N ASN A 214 -10.12 -25.23 -0.18
CA ASN A 214 -10.10 -26.41 -1.05
C ASN A 214 -8.93 -27.38 -0.76
N VAL A 215 -7.93 -26.94 0.00
CA VAL A 215 -6.77 -27.74 0.43
C VAL A 215 -6.99 -28.21 1.89
N SER A 216 -8.13 -28.87 2.16
CA SER A 216 -8.42 -29.45 3.46
C SER A 216 -7.46 -30.60 3.77
N GLY A 217 -6.37 -30.32 4.47
CA GLY A 217 -5.41 -31.32 4.96
C GLY A 217 -3.96 -30.86 5.09
N GLN A 218 -3.59 -29.76 4.47
CA GLN A 218 -2.31 -29.09 4.72
C GLN A 218 -2.64 -27.63 5.09
N LYS A 219 -2.11 -27.12 6.20
CA LYS A 219 -2.08 -25.69 6.48
C LYS A 219 -1.59 -25.01 5.21
N GLY A 220 -2.40 -24.09 4.67
CA GLY A 220 -2.18 -23.51 3.35
C GLY A 220 -0.74 -23.05 3.18
N SER A 221 -0.17 -23.22 2.00
CA SER A 221 1.21 -22.85 1.69
C SER A 221 1.55 -21.42 2.11
N TYR A 222 0.53 -20.58 2.20
CA TYR A 222 0.60 -19.16 2.54
C TYR A 222 0.76 -18.89 4.05
N GLN A 223 0.02 -19.59 4.92
CA GLN A 223 0.21 -19.49 6.39
C GLN A 223 1.57 -20.05 6.81
N ASN A 224 2.02 -21.14 6.18
CA ASN A 224 3.35 -21.70 6.42
C ASN A 224 4.47 -20.70 6.04
N LEU A 225 4.26 -19.87 5.02
CA LEU A 225 5.21 -18.82 4.62
C LEU A 225 5.32 -17.70 5.65
N LEU A 226 4.21 -17.26 6.24
CA LEU A 226 4.22 -16.25 7.31
C LEU A 226 4.88 -16.78 8.57
N GLU A 227 4.62 -18.05 8.95
CA GLU A 227 5.28 -18.70 10.10
C GLU A 227 6.79 -18.92 9.88
N LEU A 228 7.23 -19.09 8.62
CA LEU A 228 8.66 -19.18 8.27
C LEU A 228 9.34 -17.81 8.33
N GLN A 229 8.65 -16.72 7.97
CA GLN A 229 9.20 -15.37 8.12
C GLN A 229 9.43 -15.00 9.59
N ASP A 230 8.50 -15.32 10.49
CA ASP A 230 8.66 -15.10 11.93
C ASP A 230 9.87 -15.89 12.50
N LYS A 231 10.23 -17.03 11.91
CA LYS A 231 11.39 -17.83 12.33
C LYS A 231 12.73 -17.39 11.72
N MET A 232 12.73 -16.67 10.60
CA MET A 232 13.94 -16.16 9.92
C MET A 232 14.29 -14.72 10.32
N ALA A 233 13.46 -14.06 11.12
CA ALA A 233 13.64 -12.68 11.60
C ALA A 233 14.31 -12.60 12.99
N ILE A 234 14.99 -13.68 13.45
CA ILE A 234 15.80 -13.73 14.67
C ILE A 234 17.28 -13.58 14.34
#